data_71b731c29dd54b22ace2bd6248d892d4
#
_entry.id   71b731c29dd54b22ace2bd6248d892d4
#
_cell.length_a   1.000
_cell.length_b   1.000
_cell.length_c   1.000
_cell.angle_alpha   90.00
_cell.angle_beta   90.00
_cell.angle_gamma   90.00
#
_symmetry.space_group_name_H-M   'P 1'
#
loop_
_entity.id
_entity.type
_entity.pdbx_description
1 polymer ?
#
loop_
_entity_poly.entity_id
_entity_poly.type
_entity_poly.pdbx_seq_one_letter_code
_entity_poly.pdbx_strand_id
1 'polypeptide(L)'
;MNKNIKLILSIFTLLVAVSTSGCIDQTEENSSQDNAIVVAVSILPQQEFVEKIAGDRVNVVVLIPPGASPATHEPTTGQLRDVADARAYFTVGSGLPFENVWLEKIETINEDMLIVDCSEGIQIIEMHEEEHEEEQNAEENEAEAGHDHGGVDPHVWTSPMNAKIMVENTYLGLIEIDPDNSEFYLQNKEAYLKELDEADATIRDTLGEEGGSFMTYHPSWNYFATEYGLDMITIEEEGKEPSPRDMQRLIDEAEEKNIKVIFVQAQFSTQSAEAIASEIGGEVVTVDPLAKDYIDNLAIITEAFSHGITKE
;
A
#
# COMPACT_ATOMS: atom_id res chain seq x y z
N MET A 1 -14.20 79.03 -33.78
CA MET A 1 -13.49 80.26 -33.52
C MET A 1 -12.13 79.90 -32.95
N ASN A 2 -11.08 80.30 -33.65
CA ASN A 2 -9.64 80.41 -33.32
C ASN A 2 -8.87 79.09 -33.05
N LYS A 3 -8.03 78.70 -34.00
CA LYS A 3 -6.67 79.16 -34.42
C LYS A 3 -5.64 78.93 -33.32
N ASN A 4 -4.56 78.18 -33.52
CA ASN A 4 -3.37 78.29 -34.37
C ASN A 4 -2.47 77.06 -34.08
N ILE A 5 -1.97 76.28 -35.01
CA ILE A 5 -0.83 76.41 -35.92
C ILE A 5 0.44 76.90 -35.19
N LYS A 6 1.44 76.04 -35.20
CA LYS A 6 2.84 76.15 -35.62
C LYS A 6 3.68 75.03 -35.07
N LEU A 7 4.22 74.14 -35.82
CA LEU A 7 5.34 74.18 -36.78
C LEU A 7 6.69 74.00 -36.12
N ILE A 8 7.35 72.91 -36.51
CA ILE A 8 8.78 72.69 -36.79
C ILE A 8 9.71 72.56 -35.55
N LEU A 9 10.40 71.40 -35.38
CA LEU A 9 11.81 71.29 -35.80
C LEU A 9 12.31 69.85 -35.68
N SER A 10 12.84 69.39 -36.80
CA SER A 10 13.65 68.14 -36.94
C SER A 10 14.94 68.26 -36.12
N ILE A 11 15.28 67.32 -35.29
CA ILE A 11 16.65 67.03 -34.93
C ILE A 11 16.88 65.52 -35.07
N PHE A 12 17.68 65.23 -36.08
CA PHE A 12 18.24 63.93 -36.37
C PHE A 12 19.36 63.69 -35.36
N THR A 13 19.12 62.75 -34.44
CA THR A 13 20.20 62.27 -33.56
C THR A 13 20.39 60.76 -33.83
N LEU A 14 21.53 60.51 -34.48
CA LEU A 14 22.06 59.17 -34.75
C LEU A 14 22.42 58.51 -33.43
N LEU A 15 21.69 57.50 -33.04
CA LEU A 15 22.03 56.66 -31.86
C LEU A 15 22.62 55.35 -32.35
N VAL A 16 23.88 55.17 -32.10
CA VAL A 16 24.64 53.92 -32.31
C VAL A 16 24.08 52.86 -31.47
N ALA A 17 23.50 51.80 -32.08
CA ALA A 17 23.11 50.59 -31.39
C ALA A 17 24.36 49.77 -31.06
N VAL A 18 24.76 49.77 -29.80
CA VAL A 18 25.71 48.80 -29.25
C VAL A 18 24.93 47.54 -28.99
N SER A 19 25.10 46.54 -29.86
CA SER A 19 24.61 45.19 -29.66
C SER A 19 25.44 44.51 -28.56
N THR A 20 25.01 44.57 -27.32
CA THR A 20 25.50 43.67 -26.29
C THR A 20 24.75 42.32 -26.46
N SER A 21 25.44 41.35 -27.04
CA SER A 21 25.03 39.94 -26.96
C SER A 21 25.13 39.51 -25.50
N GLY A 22 24.04 39.67 -24.76
CA GLY A 22 23.85 39.00 -23.51
C GLY A 22 23.57 37.51 -23.81
N CYS A 23 24.55 36.67 -23.54
CA CYS A 23 24.27 35.26 -23.34
C CYS A 23 23.25 35.16 -22.20
N ILE A 24 22.03 34.83 -22.55
CA ILE A 24 21.05 34.31 -21.57
C ILE A 24 21.55 32.89 -21.26
N ASP A 25 22.18 32.76 -20.10
CA ASP A 25 22.44 31.49 -19.47
C ASP A 25 21.06 30.88 -19.22
N GLN A 26 20.63 29.98 -20.11
CA GLN A 26 19.51 29.09 -19.84
C GLN A 26 20.04 28.13 -18.79
N THR A 27 19.81 28.44 -17.54
CA THR A 27 19.92 27.50 -16.44
C THR A 27 19.09 26.27 -16.78
N GLU A 28 19.81 25.19 -16.90
CA GLU A 28 19.29 23.83 -17.07
C GLU A 28 18.38 23.48 -15.90
N GLU A 29 17.08 23.73 -16.01
CA GLU A 29 16.04 23.17 -15.16
C GLU A 29 15.45 21.91 -15.81
N ASN A 30 16.26 20.99 -16.31
CA ASN A 30 15.69 19.75 -16.84
C ASN A 30 16.70 18.60 -16.90
N SER A 31 17.46 18.34 -15.82
CA SER A 31 18.39 17.22 -15.80
C SER A 31 18.26 16.29 -14.56
N SER A 32 17.26 16.48 -13.70
CA SER A 32 17.10 15.63 -12.52
C SER A 32 16.30 14.34 -12.78
N GLN A 33 15.53 14.23 -13.85
CA GLN A 33 14.73 13.03 -14.13
C GLN A 33 15.47 11.92 -14.88
N ASP A 34 16.55 12.25 -15.60
CA ASP A 34 17.29 11.23 -16.40
C ASP A 34 18.29 10.40 -15.59
N ASN A 35 18.47 10.64 -14.28
CA ASN A 35 19.43 9.95 -13.42
C ASN A 35 18.80 9.35 -12.14
N ALA A 36 17.49 9.36 -11.98
CA ALA A 36 16.86 8.77 -10.81
C ALA A 36 17.07 7.25 -10.78
N ILE A 37 17.42 6.74 -9.60
CA ILE A 37 17.61 5.30 -9.39
C ILE A 37 16.24 4.62 -9.51
N VAL A 38 16.15 3.55 -10.30
CA VAL A 38 14.93 2.76 -10.39
C VAL A 38 14.93 1.73 -9.28
N VAL A 39 13.81 1.63 -8.57
CA VAL A 39 13.56 0.59 -7.56
C VAL A 39 12.19 -0.03 -7.77
N ALA A 40 12.03 -1.29 -7.41
CA ALA A 40 10.75 -1.98 -7.47
C ALA A 40 10.17 -2.17 -6.07
N VAL A 41 8.85 -2.22 -5.99
CA VAL A 41 8.07 -2.58 -4.79
C VAL A 41 6.93 -3.51 -5.17
N SER A 42 6.47 -4.35 -4.26
CA SER A 42 5.33 -5.24 -4.53
C SER A 42 4.00 -4.50 -4.54
N ILE A 43 3.74 -3.68 -3.52
CA ILE A 43 2.43 -3.05 -3.26
C ILE A 43 2.52 -1.53 -3.14
N LEU A 44 1.38 -0.86 -3.32
CA LEU A 44 1.30 0.60 -3.28
C LEU A 44 1.70 1.25 -1.94
N PRO A 45 1.38 0.68 -0.74
CA PRO A 45 1.90 1.21 0.51
C PRO A 45 3.42 1.35 0.55
N GLN A 46 4.16 0.37 0.00
CA GLN A 46 5.62 0.44 -0.08
C GLN A 46 6.11 1.56 -1.01
N GLN A 47 5.33 1.91 -2.03
CA GLN A 47 5.67 3.07 -2.88
C GLN A 47 5.71 4.35 -2.03
N GLU A 48 4.74 4.59 -1.15
CA GLU A 48 4.79 5.73 -0.24
C GLU A 48 6.00 5.67 0.68
N PHE A 49 6.32 4.51 1.25
CA PHE A 49 7.48 4.36 2.14
C PHE A 49 8.78 4.78 1.43
N VAL A 50 9.00 4.29 0.22
CA VAL A 50 10.16 4.66 -0.59
C VAL A 50 10.14 6.14 -0.95
N GLU A 51 9.02 6.67 -1.45
CA GLU A 51 8.89 8.07 -1.88
C GLU A 51 9.05 9.05 -0.70
N LYS A 52 8.54 8.72 0.48
CA LYS A 52 8.72 9.53 1.71
C LYS A 52 10.18 9.59 2.14
N ILE A 53 10.95 8.52 1.99
CA ILE A 53 12.37 8.48 2.35
C ILE A 53 13.23 9.13 1.25
N ALA A 54 13.04 8.73 0.01
CA ALA A 54 13.97 9.05 -1.08
C ALA A 54 13.58 10.30 -1.88
N GLY A 55 12.33 10.75 -1.78
CA GLY A 55 11.82 11.88 -2.57
C GLY A 55 11.95 11.62 -4.07
N ASP A 56 12.45 12.60 -4.81
CA ASP A 56 12.63 12.57 -6.26
C ASP A 56 13.93 11.89 -6.74
N ARG A 57 14.71 11.29 -5.82
CA ARG A 57 15.96 10.59 -6.14
C ARG A 57 15.76 9.20 -6.70
N VAL A 58 14.59 8.63 -6.51
CA VAL A 58 14.23 7.29 -7.00
C VAL A 58 12.96 7.33 -7.84
N ASN A 59 12.89 6.43 -8.83
CA ASN A 59 11.68 6.11 -9.57
C ASN A 59 11.17 4.75 -9.08
N VAL A 60 9.95 4.71 -8.58
CA VAL A 60 9.37 3.49 -8.01
C VAL A 60 8.51 2.77 -9.04
N VAL A 61 8.83 1.51 -9.30
CA VAL A 61 8.03 0.58 -10.11
C VAL A 61 7.18 -0.27 -9.18
N VAL A 62 5.87 -0.12 -9.23
CA VAL A 62 4.94 -0.93 -8.45
C VAL A 62 4.52 -2.15 -9.26
N LEU A 63 4.72 -3.35 -8.72
CA LEU A 63 4.43 -4.59 -9.43
C LEU A 63 2.95 -4.99 -9.37
N ILE A 64 2.25 -4.68 -8.27
CA ILE A 64 0.82 -4.91 -8.13
C ILE A 64 0.10 -3.56 -8.25
N PRO A 65 -0.53 -3.26 -9.42
CA PRO A 65 -1.15 -1.96 -9.66
C PRO A 65 -2.45 -1.78 -8.85
N PRO A 66 -2.98 -0.53 -8.76
CA PRO A 66 -4.23 -0.27 -8.05
C PRO A 66 -5.37 -1.20 -8.49
N GLY A 67 -6.10 -1.76 -7.52
CA GLY A 67 -7.26 -2.63 -7.75
C GLY A 67 -6.93 -4.07 -8.14
N ALA A 68 -5.64 -4.41 -8.32
CA ALA A 68 -5.22 -5.80 -8.55
C ALA A 68 -5.09 -6.56 -7.21
N SER A 69 -5.42 -7.85 -7.24
CA SER A 69 -5.24 -8.73 -6.08
C SER A 69 -3.82 -9.32 -6.05
N PRO A 70 -3.11 -9.23 -4.92
CA PRO A 70 -1.80 -9.89 -4.76
C PRO A 70 -1.82 -11.41 -4.97
N ALA A 71 -2.98 -12.04 -4.78
CA ALA A 71 -3.12 -13.49 -4.95
C ALA A 71 -3.15 -13.95 -6.42
N THR A 72 -3.62 -13.09 -7.34
CA THR A 72 -3.88 -13.49 -8.73
C THR A 72 -3.19 -12.63 -9.78
N HIS A 73 -2.51 -11.55 -9.36
CA HIS A 73 -1.87 -10.64 -10.30
C HIS A 73 -0.62 -11.24 -10.95
N GLU A 74 -0.49 -11.04 -12.24
CA GLU A 74 0.71 -11.36 -13.02
C GLU A 74 1.34 -10.06 -13.54
N PRO A 75 2.66 -9.86 -13.39
CA PRO A 75 3.32 -8.64 -13.85
C PRO A 75 3.31 -8.58 -15.38
N THR A 76 3.08 -7.40 -15.91
CA THR A 76 3.13 -7.15 -17.36
C THR A 76 4.56 -7.20 -17.89
N THR A 77 4.72 -7.43 -19.20
CA THR A 77 6.04 -7.36 -19.84
C THR A 77 6.71 -5.99 -19.67
N GLY A 78 5.91 -4.92 -19.52
CA GLY A 78 6.43 -3.58 -19.23
C GLY A 78 7.08 -3.53 -17.85
N GLN A 79 6.36 -3.96 -16.81
CA GLN A 79 6.89 -4.02 -15.44
C GLN A 79 8.14 -4.90 -15.32
N LEU A 80 8.15 -6.08 -15.97
CA LEU A 80 9.34 -6.95 -15.97
C LEU A 80 10.54 -6.30 -16.68
N ARG A 81 10.30 -5.44 -17.67
CA ARG A 81 11.38 -4.66 -18.31
C ARG A 81 11.89 -3.58 -17.37
N ASP A 82 11.00 -2.89 -16.67
CA ASP A 82 11.39 -1.82 -15.73
C ASP A 82 12.17 -2.41 -14.55
N VAL A 83 11.82 -3.63 -14.09
CA VAL A 83 12.57 -4.39 -13.08
C VAL A 83 13.99 -4.75 -13.54
N ALA A 84 14.19 -4.99 -14.85
CA ALA A 84 15.53 -5.30 -15.38
C ALA A 84 16.54 -4.15 -15.18
N ASP A 85 16.04 -2.92 -15.03
CA ASP A 85 16.87 -1.72 -14.77
C ASP A 85 16.86 -1.31 -13.28
N ALA A 86 16.13 -2.03 -12.42
CA ALA A 86 16.01 -1.68 -11.00
C ALA A 86 17.29 -2.00 -10.22
N ARG A 87 17.67 -1.10 -9.30
CA ARG A 87 18.81 -1.28 -8.39
C ARG A 87 18.45 -2.08 -7.14
N ALA A 88 17.18 -2.01 -6.71
CA ALA A 88 16.65 -2.78 -5.60
C ALA A 88 15.19 -3.17 -5.82
N TYR A 89 14.80 -4.29 -5.25
CA TYR A 89 13.42 -4.69 -5.09
C TYR A 89 13.13 -4.84 -3.59
N PHE A 90 12.25 -3.99 -3.09
CA PHE A 90 11.74 -4.02 -1.72
C PHE A 90 10.53 -4.93 -1.69
N THR A 91 10.72 -6.17 -1.24
CA THR A 91 9.64 -7.14 -1.05
C THR A 91 8.86 -6.82 0.22
N VAL A 92 7.60 -7.26 0.30
CA VAL A 92 6.88 -7.28 1.58
C VAL A 92 7.56 -8.29 2.52
N GLY A 93 7.95 -9.47 2.00
CA GLY A 93 8.77 -10.45 2.70
C GLY A 93 8.00 -11.38 3.65
N SER A 94 6.70 -11.15 3.85
CA SER A 94 5.84 -11.89 4.78
C SER A 94 5.08 -13.05 4.15
N GLY A 95 5.53 -13.57 3.00
CA GLY A 95 4.83 -14.65 2.31
C GLY A 95 3.71 -14.18 1.37
N LEU A 96 3.81 -12.95 0.85
CA LEU A 96 2.83 -12.42 -0.11
C LEU A 96 2.73 -13.37 -1.33
N PRO A 97 1.52 -13.85 -1.73
CA PRO A 97 1.36 -14.83 -2.80
C PRO A 97 2.02 -14.43 -4.11
N PHE A 98 1.96 -13.15 -4.47
CA PHE A 98 2.67 -12.60 -5.63
C PHE A 98 4.18 -12.87 -5.56
N GLU A 99 4.80 -12.60 -4.42
CA GLU A 99 6.24 -12.79 -4.23
C GLU A 99 6.62 -14.26 -4.27
N ASN A 100 5.83 -15.14 -3.64
CA ASN A 100 6.05 -16.58 -3.67
C ASN A 100 6.11 -17.15 -5.10
N VAL A 101 5.34 -16.57 -6.03
CA VAL A 101 5.27 -17.01 -7.43
C VAL A 101 6.32 -16.33 -8.32
N TRP A 102 6.61 -15.05 -8.07
CA TRP A 102 7.34 -14.22 -9.02
C TRP A 102 8.76 -13.85 -8.59
N LEU A 103 9.12 -13.92 -7.31
CA LEU A 103 10.42 -13.46 -6.81
C LEU A 103 11.60 -14.13 -7.53
N GLU A 104 11.63 -15.46 -7.61
CA GLU A 104 12.71 -16.21 -8.28
C GLU A 104 12.85 -15.83 -9.76
N LYS A 105 11.71 -15.58 -10.46
CA LYS A 105 11.72 -15.14 -11.85
C LYS A 105 12.25 -13.71 -11.99
N ILE A 106 11.90 -12.83 -11.06
CA ILE A 106 12.35 -11.44 -11.02
C ILE A 106 13.86 -11.38 -10.77
N GLU A 107 14.38 -12.17 -9.81
CA GLU A 107 15.81 -12.30 -9.55
C GLU A 107 16.57 -12.80 -10.79
N THR A 108 16.01 -13.75 -11.55
CA THR A 108 16.61 -14.24 -12.81
C THR A 108 16.69 -13.16 -13.89
N ILE A 109 15.75 -12.19 -13.89
CA ILE A 109 15.75 -11.08 -14.87
C ILE A 109 16.87 -10.08 -14.56
N ASN A 110 17.19 -9.87 -13.27
CA ASN A 110 18.18 -8.91 -12.83
C ASN A 110 18.95 -9.48 -11.62
N GLU A 111 19.99 -10.25 -11.90
CA GLU A 111 20.81 -10.94 -10.89
C GLU A 111 21.64 -9.98 -10.01
N ASP A 112 21.84 -8.73 -10.47
CA ASP A 112 22.60 -7.70 -9.74
C ASP A 112 21.70 -6.81 -8.85
N MET A 113 20.38 -7.03 -8.88
CA MET A 113 19.42 -6.26 -8.10
C MET A 113 19.46 -6.66 -6.62
N LEU A 114 19.55 -5.67 -5.73
CA LEU A 114 19.43 -5.89 -4.30
C LEU A 114 17.99 -6.30 -3.96
N ILE A 115 17.82 -7.44 -3.30
CA ILE A 115 16.53 -7.85 -2.73
C ILE A 115 16.52 -7.47 -1.25
N VAL A 116 15.49 -6.70 -0.86
CA VAL A 116 15.31 -6.24 0.52
C VAL A 116 14.03 -6.82 1.08
N ASP A 117 14.15 -7.68 2.08
CA ASP A 117 13.00 -8.17 2.85
C ASP A 117 12.55 -7.08 3.84
N CYS A 118 11.42 -6.43 3.54
CA CYS A 118 10.89 -5.38 4.41
C CYS A 118 10.26 -5.91 5.69
N SER A 119 9.97 -7.21 5.80
CA SER A 119 9.38 -7.82 7.00
C SER A 119 10.44 -8.24 8.05
N GLU A 120 11.73 -8.11 7.76
CA GLU A 120 12.77 -8.53 8.70
C GLU A 120 12.57 -7.85 10.07
N GLY A 121 12.44 -8.68 11.12
CA GLY A 121 12.16 -8.21 12.49
C GLY A 121 10.69 -8.08 12.85
N ILE A 122 9.74 -8.30 11.93
CA ILE A 122 8.31 -8.37 12.22
C ILE A 122 7.96 -9.77 12.74
N GLN A 123 7.14 -9.82 13.78
CA GLN A 123 6.57 -11.09 14.24
C GLN A 123 5.44 -11.51 13.30
N ILE A 124 5.68 -12.54 12.52
CA ILE A 124 4.69 -13.08 11.56
C ILE A 124 3.60 -13.82 12.31
N ILE A 125 2.34 -13.57 11.94
CA ILE A 125 1.15 -14.29 12.44
C ILE A 125 1.03 -15.57 11.63
N GLU A 126 1.03 -16.73 12.33
CA GLU A 126 0.72 -18.02 11.73
C GLU A 126 -0.79 -18.17 11.58
N MET A 127 -1.23 -18.52 10.38
CA MET A 127 -2.64 -18.87 10.14
C MET A 127 -2.81 -20.35 10.45
N HIS A 128 -3.50 -20.65 11.55
CA HIS A 128 -3.84 -22.03 11.90
C HIS A 128 -5.09 -22.42 11.12
N GLU A 129 -5.01 -23.53 10.39
CA GLU A 129 -6.22 -24.22 9.92
C GLU A 129 -6.91 -24.76 11.18
N GLU A 130 -8.13 -24.31 11.45
CA GLU A 130 -8.98 -25.00 12.41
C GLU A 130 -9.29 -26.38 11.82
N GLU A 131 -8.69 -27.43 12.41
CA GLU A 131 -9.01 -28.81 12.09
C GLU A 131 -10.49 -29.06 12.39
N HIS A 132 -11.36 -28.81 11.43
CA HIS A 132 -12.69 -29.37 11.46
C HIS A 132 -12.53 -30.87 11.29
N GLU A 133 -12.74 -31.62 12.37
CA GLU A 133 -12.87 -33.08 12.35
C GLU A 133 -14.05 -33.47 11.44
N GLU A 134 -13.84 -33.45 10.12
CA GLU A 134 -14.75 -34.13 9.19
C GLU A 134 -14.28 -35.56 9.01
N GLU A 135 -15.18 -36.49 9.36
CA GLU A 135 -15.04 -37.92 9.13
C GLU A 135 -14.66 -38.20 7.67
N GLN A 136 -13.53 -38.86 7.51
CA GLN A 136 -12.93 -39.30 6.25
C GLN A 136 -13.91 -40.00 5.34
N ASN A 137 -14.16 -39.47 4.15
CA ASN A 137 -14.43 -40.25 2.98
C ASN A 137 -13.47 -39.83 1.87
N ALA A 138 -12.42 -40.63 1.73
CA ALA A 138 -11.43 -40.52 0.68
C ALA A 138 -12.07 -40.82 -0.69
N GLU A 139 -12.10 -39.86 -1.60
CA GLU A 139 -11.98 -40.09 -3.04
C GLU A 139 -11.03 -39.05 -3.63
N GLU A 140 -9.90 -39.58 -4.12
CA GLU A 140 -8.87 -38.86 -4.83
C GLU A 140 -9.45 -38.19 -6.08
N ASN A 141 -9.30 -36.86 -6.19
CA ASN A 141 -9.29 -36.16 -7.47
C ASN A 141 -8.18 -35.13 -7.46
N GLU A 142 -7.19 -35.39 -8.32
CA GLU A 142 -6.08 -34.52 -8.60
C GLU A 142 -6.54 -33.21 -9.29
N ALA A 143 -5.81 -32.12 -8.96
CA ALA A 143 -5.64 -30.90 -9.72
C ALA A 143 -6.73 -29.83 -9.65
N GLU A 144 -6.70 -29.04 -8.60
CA GLU A 144 -6.80 -27.59 -8.77
C GLU A 144 -5.70 -26.94 -7.92
N ALA A 145 -5.00 -25.95 -8.52
CA ALA A 145 -3.96 -25.21 -7.83
C ALA A 145 -4.61 -24.37 -6.72
N GLY A 146 -4.75 -24.99 -5.54
CA GLY A 146 -5.17 -24.31 -4.33
C GLY A 146 -4.13 -23.23 -4.02
N HIS A 147 -4.56 -22.02 -3.77
CA HIS A 147 -3.72 -20.96 -3.24
C HIS A 147 -3.29 -21.38 -1.84
N ASP A 148 -2.15 -22.05 -1.75
CA ASP A 148 -1.47 -22.33 -0.51
C ASP A 148 -0.96 -21.00 0.05
N HIS A 149 -1.70 -20.40 0.96
CA HIS A 149 -1.29 -19.23 1.74
C HIS A 149 -0.28 -19.66 2.82
N GLY A 150 0.58 -20.62 2.55
CA GLY A 150 1.77 -20.98 3.31
C GLY A 150 1.69 -20.93 4.84
N GLY A 151 0.52 -21.04 5.43
CA GLY A 151 0.30 -21.01 6.88
C GLY A 151 0.67 -19.69 7.59
N VAL A 152 0.89 -18.59 6.86
CA VAL A 152 1.23 -17.27 7.44
C VAL A 152 0.36 -16.16 6.85
N ASP A 153 0.06 -15.14 7.67
CA ASP A 153 -0.63 -13.94 7.22
C ASP A 153 0.36 -12.95 6.57
N PRO A 154 0.22 -12.64 5.27
CA PRO A 154 1.14 -11.75 4.59
C PRO A 154 0.90 -10.25 4.85
N HIS A 155 -0.22 -9.85 5.48
CA HIS A 155 -0.70 -8.47 5.53
C HIS A 155 -0.03 -7.61 6.61
N VAL A 156 1.29 -7.75 6.80
CA VAL A 156 2.07 -7.09 7.87
C VAL A 156 1.94 -5.56 7.86
N TRP A 157 1.80 -4.95 6.69
CA TRP A 157 1.72 -3.49 6.52
C TRP A 157 0.43 -2.87 7.06
N THR A 158 -0.58 -3.66 7.40
CA THR A 158 -1.84 -3.12 7.95
C THR A 158 -1.69 -2.61 9.38
N SER A 159 -0.65 -3.05 10.13
CA SER A 159 -0.25 -2.45 11.41
C SER A 159 0.70 -1.28 11.18
N PRO A 160 0.42 -0.06 11.70
CA PRO A 160 1.35 1.06 11.65
C PRO A 160 2.69 0.77 12.33
N MET A 161 2.72 -0.05 13.37
CA MET A 161 3.96 -0.43 14.05
C MET A 161 4.83 -1.33 13.18
N ASN A 162 4.23 -2.27 12.43
CA ASN A 162 4.95 -3.06 11.44
C ASN A 162 5.41 -2.19 10.27
N ALA A 163 4.59 -1.24 9.82
CA ALA A 163 4.98 -0.29 8.78
C ALA A 163 6.24 0.50 9.16
N LYS A 164 6.44 0.84 10.43
CA LYS A 164 7.70 1.48 10.89
C LYS A 164 8.91 0.57 10.71
N ILE A 165 8.78 -0.73 10.95
CA ILE A 165 9.86 -1.71 10.70
C ILE A 165 10.14 -1.81 9.19
N MET A 166 9.08 -1.86 8.36
CA MET A 166 9.22 -1.87 6.91
C MET A 166 9.92 -0.60 6.39
N VAL A 167 9.63 0.56 6.97
CA VAL A 167 10.29 1.84 6.66
C VAL A 167 11.77 1.83 7.04
N GLU A 168 12.13 1.25 8.19
CA GLU A 168 13.54 1.07 8.59
C GLU A 168 14.28 0.16 7.61
N ASN A 169 13.71 -0.98 7.22
CA ASN A 169 14.32 -1.91 6.25
C ASN A 169 14.42 -1.26 4.85
N THR A 170 13.40 -0.50 4.44
CA THR A 170 13.44 0.29 3.20
C THR A 170 14.61 1.30 3.22
N TYR A 171 14.78 2.03 4.33
CA TYR A 171 15.89 2.95 4.50
C TYR A 171 17.25 2.25 4.40
N LEU A 172 17.43 1.08 5.03
CA LEU A 172 18.67 0.31 4.96
C LEU A 172 19.00 -0.10 3.53
N GLY A 173 18.02 -0.58 2.77
CA GLY A 173 18.21 -0.90 1.36
C GLY A 173 18.55 0.32 0.51
N LEU A 174 17.91 1.47 0.75
CA LEU A 174 18.20 2.71 0.01
C LEU A 174 19.61 3.20 0.24
N ILE A 175 20.14 3.18 1.46
CA ILE A 175 21.52 3.60 1.74
C ILE A 175 22.56 2.63 1.20
N GLU A 176 22.21 1.36 0.99
CA GLU A 176 23.08 0.38 0.36
C GLU A 176 23.27 0.68 -1.12
N ILE A 177 22.20 1.02 -1.84
CA ILE A 177 22.26 1.31 -3.28
C ILE A 177 22.67 2.75 -3.60
N ASP A 178 22.54 3.68 -2.63
CA ASP A 178 22.84 5.11 -2.79
C ASP A 178 23.39 5.73 -1.50
N PRO A 179 24.62 5.37 -1.10
CA PRO A 179 25.21 5.81 0.15
C PRO A 179 25.50 7.32 0.21
N ASP A 180 25.65 7.96 -0.92
CA ASP A 180 25.94 9.41 -0.99
C ASP A 180 24.76 10.26 -0.51
N ASN A 181 23.54 9.75 -0.55
CA ASN A 181 22.33 10.40 -0.08
C ASN A 181 21.85 9.93 1.32
N SER A 182 22.67 9.15 2.03
CA SER A 182 22.28 8.52 3.31
C SER A 182 21.77 9.50 4.38
N GLU A 183 22.38 10.69 4.50
CA GLU A 183 21.95 11.72 5.46
C GLU A 183 20.56 12.29 5.10
N PHE A 184 20.30 12.51 3.81
CA PHE A 184 18.99 12.96 3.34
C PHE A 184 17.90 11.90 3.62
N TYR A 185 18.20 10.63 3.33
CA TYR A 185 17.28 9.53 3.60
C TYR A 185 17.02 9.36 5.10
N LEU A 186 18.05 9.53 5.95
CA LEU A 186 17.89 9.47 7.40
C LEU A 186 16.92 10.51 7.92
N GLN A 187 17.10 11.78 7.51
CA GLN A 187 16.24 12.88 7.97
C GLN A 187 14.77 12.67 7.55
N ASN A 188 14.55 12.23 6.31
CA ASN A 188 13.21 11.96 5.81
C ASN A 188 12.56 10.75 6.49
N LYS A 189 13.33 9.68 6.70
CA LYS A 189 12.86 8.51 7.45
C LYS A 189 12.43 8.89 8.85
N GLU A 190 13.24 9.65 9.59
CA GLU A 190 12.88 10.09 10.95
C GLU A 190 11.61 10.94 10.97
N ALA A 191 11.43 11.81 9.96
CA ALA A 191 10.20 12.59 9.83
C ALA A 191 8.99 11.70 9.57
N TYR A 192 9.12 10.71 8.68
CA TYR A 192 8.02 9.81 8.35
C TYR A 192 7.68 8.84 9.49
N LEU A 193 8.67 8.34 10.22
CA LEU A 193 8.42 7.53 11.42
C LEU A 193 7.60 8.30 12.47
N LYS A 194 7.81 9.61 12.58
CA LYS A 194 7.00 10.46 13.45
C LYS A 194 5.57 10.61 12.95
N GLU A 195 5.35 10.73 11.63
CA GLU A 195 3.99 10.72 11.05
C GLU A 195 3.26 9.40 11.39
N LEU A 196 3.97 8.25 11.33
CA LEU A 196 3.43 6.95 11.71
C LEU A 196 3.11 6.85 13.21
N ASP A 197 3.94 7.41 14.09
CA ASP A 197 3.66 7.49 15.53
C ASP A 197 2.41 8.33 15.82
N GLU A 198 2.23 9.45 15.11
CA GLU A 198 1.06 10.31 15.23
C GLU A 198 -0.21 9.61 14.72
N ALA A 199 -0.10 8.82 13.65
CA ALA A 199 -1.19 8.00 13.14
C ALA A 199 -1.60 6.91 14.14
N ASP A 200 -0.63 6.15 14.69
CA ASP A 200 -0.89 5.13 15.71
C ASP A 200 -1.60 5.73 16.95
N ALA A 201 -1.11 6.87 17.45
CA ALA A 201 -1.73 7.55 18.56
C ALA A 201 -3.19 7.97 18.27
N THR A 202 -3.45 8.45 17.04
CA THR A 202 -4.80 8.83 16.60
C THR A 202 -5.73 7.61 16.53
N ILE A 203 -5.24 6.47 16.02
CA ILE A 203 -5.99 5.23 15.96
C ILE A 203 -6.37 4.77 17.38
N ARG A 204 -5.41 4.73 18.31
CA ARG A 204 -5.64 4.35 19.70
C ARG A 204 -6.66 5.27 20.39
N ASP A 205 -6.55 6.57 20.20
CA ASP A 205 -7.49 7.54 20.77
C ASP A 205 -8.90 7.36 20.20
N THR A 206 -9.02 7.04 18.90
CA THR A 206 -10.32 6.90 18.21
C THR A 206 -11.00 5.58 18.54
N LEU A 207 -10.28 4.47 18.49
CA LEU A 207 -10.84 3.15 18.75
C LEU A 207 -11.02 2.89 20.26
N GLY A 208 -10.16 3.48 21.10
CA GLY A 208 -10.15 3.28 22.55
C GLY A 208 -9.50 1.96 22.97
N GLU A 209 -9.50 1.68 24.27
CA GLU A 209 -8.89 0.49 24.88
C GLU A 209 -9.91 -0.64 25.15
N GLU A 210 -11.18 -0.41 24.88
CA GLU A 210 -12.26 -1.34 25.29
C GLU A 210 -12.35 -2.58 24.40
N GLY A 211 -11.60 -2.61 23.28
CA GLY A 211 -11.71 -3.65 22.29
C GLY A 211 -13.00 -3.56 21.48
N GLY A 212 -13.38 -4.66 20.84
CA GLY A 212 -14.62 -4.78 20.07
C GLY A 212 -14.46 -5.71 18.90
N SER A 213 -15.58 -6.06 18.26
CA SER A 213 -15.60 -6.99 17.13
C SER A 213 -15.98 -6.27 15.84
N PHE A 214 -15.44 -6.73 14.72
CA PHE A 214 -15.83 -6.30 13.39
C PHE A 214 -15.81 -7.48 12.41
N MET A 215 -16.55 -7.34 11.31
CA MET A 215 -16.61 -8.35 10.26
C MET A 215 -15.98 -7.82 8.98
N THR A 216 -15.13 -8.64 8.36
CA THR A 216 -14.50 -8.32 7.07
C THR A 216 -14.67 -9.47 6.09
N TYR A 217 -14.65 -9.17 4.78
CA TYR A 217 -14.75 -10.24 3.79
C TYR A 217 -13.46 -11.08 3.77
N HIS A 218 -12.30 -10.48 3.51
CA HIS A 218 -10.99 -11.13 3.43
C HIS A 218 -10.13 -10.83 4.68
N PRO A 219 -9.36 -11.77 5.22
CA PRO A 219 -8.64 -11.65 6.50
C PRO A 219 -7.37 -10.79 6.42
N SER A 220 -7.45 -9.59 5.87
CA SER A 220 -6.26 -8.73 5.70
C SER A 220 -5.97 -7.81 6.89
N TRP A 221 -6.75 -7.85 7.96
CA TRP A 221 -6.64 -6.92 9.07
C TRP A 221 -6.15 -7.53 10.39
N ASN A 222 -5.60 -8.76 10.37
CA ASN A 222 -5.17 -9.45 11.59
C ASN A 222 -4.11 -8.67 12.38
N TYR A 223 -3.11 -8.09 11.68
CA TYR A 223 -2.09 -7.28 12.35
C TYR A 223 -2.68 -6.00 12.97
N PHE A 224 -3.59 -5.34 12.27
CA PHE A 224 -4.33 -4.20 12.81
C PHE A 224 -5.18 -4.62 14.01
N ALA A 225 -5.97 -5.68 13.87
CA ALA A 225 -6.82 -6.19 14.94
C ALA A 225 -6.01 -6.57 16.19
N THR A 226 -4.89 -7.28 16.02
CA THR A 226 -3.99 -7.66 17.10
C THR A 226 -3.38 -6.43 17.79
N GLU A 227 -2.95 -5.43 17.02
CA GLU A 227 -2.32 -4.19 17.52
C GLU A 227 -3.27 -3.38 18.42
N TYR A 228 -4.56 -3.34 18.06
CA TYR A 228 -5.57 -2.52 18.74
C TYR A 228 -6.56 -3.32 19.61
N GLY A 229 -6.28 -4.62 19.82
CA GLY A 229 -7.10 -5.48 20.70
C GLY A 229 -8.51 -5.71 20.19
N LEU A 230 -8.67 -5.81 18.85
CA LEU A 230 -9.96 -6.04 18.20
C LEU A 230 -10.13 -7.52 17.84
N ASP A 231 -11.37 -7.97 17.79
CA ASP A 231 -11.77 -9.30 17.34
C ASP A 231 -12.30 -9.25 15.90
N MET A 232 -11.63 -9.94 14.99
CA MET A 232 -11.94 -9.93 13.56
C MET A 232 -12.64 -11.21 13.15
N ILE A 233 -13.82 -11.06 12.55
CA ILE A 233 -14.59 -12.17 11.97
C ILE A 233 -14.44 -12.08 10.45
N THR A 234 -14.12 -13.19 9.79
CA THR A 234 -13.93 -13.25 8.35
C THR A 234 -15.05 -14.01 7.66
N ILE A 235 -15.47 -13.50 6.49
CA ILE A 235 -16.50 -14.14 5.66
C ILE A 235 -15.89 -15.22 4.77
N GLU A 236 -14.78 -14.90 4.13
CA GLU A 236 -14.02 -15.79 3.27
C GLU A 236 -13.23 -16.79 4.10
N GLU A 237 -13.22 -18.05 3.70
CA GLU A 237 -12.40 -19.11 4.26
C GLU A 237 -11.47 -19.65 3.16
N GLU A 238 -10.16 -19.61 3.37
CA GLU A 238 -9.14 -20.14 2.43
C GLU A 238 -9.27 -19.62 0.97
N GLY A 239 -9.64 -18.37 0.78
CA GLY A 239 -9.83 -17.82 -0.57
C GLY A 239 -11.13 -18.24 -1.25
N LYS A 240 -12.07 -18.87 -0.52
CA LYS A 240 -13.34 -19.37 -1.07
C LYS A 240 -14.53 -18.60 -0.53
N GLU A 241 -15.57 -18.49 -1.37
CA GLU A 241 -16.88 -17.99 -0.94
C GLU A 241 -17.48 -18.95 0.11
N PRO A 242 -18.14 -18.40 1.15
CA PRO A 242 -18.75 -19.22 2.20
C PRO A 242 -19.87 -20.12 1.66
N SER A 243 -19.95 -21.33 2.21
CA SER A 243 -21.09 -22.21 1.92
C SER A 243 -22.39 -21.65 2.52
N PRO A 244 -23.59 -22.13 2.09
CA PRO A 244 -24.84 -21.71 2.72
C PRO A 244 -24.91 -21.97 4.23
N ARG A 245 -24.20 -22.96 4.73
CA ARG A 245 -24.09 -23.26 6.16
C ARG A 245 -23.23 -22.21 6.87
N ASP A 246 -22.09 -21.84 6.27
CA ASP A 246 -21.20 -20.86 6.83
C ASP A 246 -21.83 -19.46 6.81
N MET A 247 -22.57 -19.13 5.76
CA MET A 247 -23.38 -17.92 5.69
C MET A 247 -24.34 -17.81 6.89
N GLN A 248 -25.05 -18.91 7.25
CA GLN A 248 -25.95 -18.90 8.40
C GLN A 248 -25.18 -18.73 9.72
N ARG A 249 -24.04 -19.42 9.89
CA ARG A 249 -23.16 -19.26 11.06
C ARG A 249 -22.68 -17.82 11.21
N LEU A 250 -22.23 -17.20 10.12
CA LEU A 250 -21.76 -15.81 10.11
C LEU A 250 -22.88 -14.80 10.43
N ILE A 251 -24.10 -15.06 9.96
CA ILE A 251 -25.28 -14.24 10.31
C ILE A 251 -25.56 -14.36 11.81
N ASP A 252 -25.63 -15.58 12.34
CA ASP A 252 -25.92 -15.83 13.76
C ASP A 252 -24.83 -15.16 14.64
N GLU A 253 -23.55 -15.25 14.27
CA GLU A 253 -22.44 -14.64 14.98
C GLU A 253 -22.48 -13.10 14.91
N ALA A 254 -22.79 -12.54 13.73
CA ALA A 254 -22.96 -11.08 13.58
C ALA A 254 -24.12 -10.54 14.42
N GLU A 255 -25.23 -11.31 14.54
CA GLU A 255 -26.36 -10.95 15.39
C GLU A 255 -25.99 -11.03 16.88
N GLU A 256 -25.28 -12.09 17.31
CA GLU A 256 -24.83 -12.27 18.69
C GLU A 256 -23.91 -11.12 19.13
N LYS A 257 -22.96 -10.75 18.27
CA LYS A 257 -22.03 -9.64 18.50
C LYS A 257 -22.59 -8.26 18.11
N ASN A 258 -23.86 -8.19 17.68
CA ASN A 258 -24.56 -6.98 17.21
C ASN A 258 -23.79 -6.21 16.11
N ILE A 259 -23.06 -6.92 15.25
CA ILE A 259 -22.33 -6.32 14.11
C ILE A 259 -23.33 -5.80 13.09
N LYS A 260 -23.10 -4.58 12.58
CA LYS A 260 -23.94 -3.92 11.59
C LYS A 260 -23.17 -3.41 10.37
N VAL A 261 -21.84 -3.45 10.42
CA VAL A 261 -20.98 -3.04 9.31
C VAL A 261 -20.08 -4.19 8.91
N ILE A 262 -20.05 -4.48 7.61
CA ILE A 262 -19.16 -5.47 7.02
C ILE A 262 -18.16 -4.77 6.11
N PHE A 263 -16.88 -4.97 6.37
CA PHE A 263 -15.82 -4.36 5.59
C PHE A 263 -15.42 -5.25 4.42
N VAL A 264 -15.36 -4.68 3.21
CA VAL A 264 -14.95 -5.39 1.99
C VAL A 264 -13.86 -4.60 1.28
N GLN A 265 -12.81 -5.28 0.85
CA GLN A 265 -11.77 -4.67 0.04
C GLN A 265 -12.22 -4.55 -1.42
N ALA A 266 -11.73 -3.49 -2.10
CA ALA A 266 -12.13 -3.18 -3.48
C ALA A 266 -11.81 -4.29 -4.51
N GLN A 267 -10.91 -5.22 -4.15
CA GLN A 267 -10.46 -6.33 -4.99
C GLN A 267 -11.41 -7.53 -4.99
N PHE A 268 -12.38 -7.57 -4.07
CA PHE A 268 -13.27 -8.71 -3.86
C PHE A 268 -14.72 -8.41 -4.26
N SER A 269 -15.49 -9.49 -4.48
CA SER A 269 -16.94 -9.40 -4.69
C SER A 269 -17.64 -8.99 -3.39
N THR A 270 -18.64 -8.13 -3.49
CA THR A 270 -19.46 -7.73 -2.33
C THR A 270 -20.67 -8.64 -2.10
N GLN A 271 -20.91 -9.62 -2.98
CA GLN A 271 -22.18 -10.35 -3.02
C GLN A 271 -22.51 -11.08 -1.71
N SER A 272 -21.57 -11.83 -1.16
CA SER A 272 -21.77 -12.56 0.10
C SER A 272 -21.87 -11.63 1.29
N ALA A 273 -21.06 -10.57 1.32
CA ALA A 273 -21.13 -9.54 2.34
C ALA A 273 -22.47 -8.77 2.31
N GLU A 274 -22.98 -8.43 1.12
CA GLU A 274 -24.29 -7.78 0.95
C GLU A 274 -25.44 -8.69 1.41
N ALA A 275 -25.34 -10.00 1.16
CA ALA A 275 -26.34 -10.95 1.61
C ALA A 275 -26.40 -11.03 3.15
N ILE A 276 -25.23 -11.14 3.81
CA ILE A 276 -25.16 -11.14 5.29
C ILE A 276 -25.65 -9.78 5.83
N ALA A 277 -25.17 -8.65 5.29
CA ALA A 277 -25.58 -7.32 5.74
C ALA A 277 -27.09 -7.12 5.65
N SER A 278 -27.73 -7.63 4.58
CA SER A 278 -29.19 -7.56 4.40
C SER A 278 -29.95 -8.32 5.49
N GLU A 279 -29.48 -9.51 5.90
CA GLU A 279 -30.13 -10.33 6.93
C GLU A 279 -29.99 -9.71 8.33
N ILE A 280 -28.79 -9.17 8.67
CA ILE A 280 -28.55 -8.53 9.97
C ILE A 280 -29.06 -7.08 10.05
N GLY A 281 -29.62 -6.54 8.95
CA GLY A 281 -30.04 -5.13 8.86
C GLY A 281 -28.88 -4.16 8.98
N GLY A 282 -27.73 -4.51 8.41
CA GLY A 282 -26.48 -3.77 8.38
C GLY A 282 -26.15 -3.19 7.01
N GLU A 283 -24.91 -2.75 6.83
CA GLU A 283 -24.38 -2.20 5.58
C GLU A 283 -22.98 -2.72 5.26
N VAL A 284 -22.58 -2.61 3.98
CA VAL A 284 -21.24 -2.94 3.51
C VAL A 284 -20.45 -1.65 3.30
N VAL A 285 -19.24 -1.60 3.86
CA VAL A 285 -18.32 -0.47 3.71
C VAL A 285 -17.04 -0.95 3.03
N THR A 286 -16.64 -0.24 1.96
CA THR A 286 -15.40 -0.57 1.26
C THR A 286 -14.20 0.08 1.95
N VAL A 287 -13.18 -0.73 2.23
CA VAL A 287 -11.86 -0.31 2.75
C VAL A 287 -10.76 -0.86 1.85
N ASP A 288 -9.66 -0.14 1.68
CA ASP A 288 -8.56 -0.57 0.80
C ASP A 288 -7.25 -0.71 1.58
N PRO A 289 -6.80 -1.93 1.92
CA PRO A 289 -5.51 -2.13 2.59
C PRO A 289 -4.32 -1.83 1.67
N LEU A 290 -4.54 -1.69 0.36
CA LEU A 290 -3.50 -1.47 -0.65
C LEU A 290 -3.44 -0.04 -1.20
N ALA A 291 -4.13 0.92 -0.57
CA ALA A 291 -4.08 2.31 -1.02
C ALA A 291 -2.66 2.89 -0.92
N LYS A 292 -2.28 3.73 -1.91
CA LYS A 292 -0.96 4.35 -1.98
C LYS A 292 -0.72 5.34 -0.84
N ASP A 293 -1.67 6.24 -0.62
CA ASP A 293 -1.54 7.31 0.38
C ASP A 293 -1.77 6.71 1.78
N TYR A 294 -0.75 6.01 2.29
CA TYR A 294 -0.82 5.11 3.44
C TYR A 294 -1.30 5.81 4.72
N ILE A 295 -0.70 6.96 5.07
CA ILE A 295 -1.10 7.72 6.27
C ILE A 295 -2.54 8.21 6.18
N ASP A 296 -2.93 8.80 5.05
CA ASP A 296 -4.29 9.29 4.82
C ASP A 296 -5.29 8.12 4.83
N ASN A 297 -4.90 6.98 4.26
CA ASN A 297 -5.72 5.77 4.26
C ASN A 297 -5.91 5.20 5.67
N LEU A 298 -4.89 5.22 6.53
CA LEU A 298 -5.03 4.83 7.94
C LEU A 298 -6.11 5.67 8.65
N ALA A 299 -6.17 6.97 8.37
CA ALA A 299 -7.20 7.84 8.94
C ALA A 299 -8.61 7.45 8.44
N ILE A 300 -8.76 7.18 7.14
CA ILE A 300 -10.03 6.74 6.52
C ILE A 300 -10.48 5.40 7.12
N ILE A 301 -9.56 4.43 7.24
CA ILE A 301 -9.84 3.11 7.84
C ILE A 301 -10.23 3.26 9.30
N THR A 302 -9.53 4.10 10.05
CA THR A 302 -9.82 4.35 11.48
C THR A 302 -11.22 4.92 11.66
N GLU A 303 -11.61 5.89 10.83
CA GLU A 303 -12.96 6.46 10.85
C GLU A 303 -14.00 5.38 10.52
N ALA A 304 -13.79 4.60 9.46
CA ALA A 304 -14.70 3.52 9.07
C ALA A 304 -14.85 2.48 10.20
N PHE A 305 -13.74 2.03 10.78
CA PHE A 305 -13.74 1.04 11.86
C PHE A 305 -14.39 1.59 13.14
N SER A 306 -14.17 2.86 13.48
CA SER A 306 -14.80 3.48 14.65
C SER A 306 -16.32 3.48 14.60
N HIS A 307 -16.91 3.48 13.39
CA HIS A 307 -18.35 3.37 13.18
C HIS A 307 -18.85 1.93 13.11
N GLY A 308 -17.99 0.99 12.68
CA GLY A 308 -18.36 -0.40 12.44
C GLY A 308 -18.01 -1.37 13.56
N ILE A 309 -17.07 -1.01 14.45
CA ILE A 309 -16.68 -1.84 15.59
C ILE A 309 -17.78 -1.80 16.65
N THR A 310 -18.24 -2.99 17.02
CA THR A 310 -19.19 -3.14 18.13
C THR A 310 -18.41 -3.37 19.42
N LYS A 311 -18.63 -2.51 20.40
CA LYS A 311 -18.05 -2.64 21.76
C LYS A 311 -19.00 -3.46 22.62
N GLU A 312 -18.45 -4.42 23.39
CA GLU A 312 -19.19 -5.24 24.35
C GLU A 312 -19.73 -4.42 25.54
#